data_6b2df61d1121ebf115c8a1674c7704cc
#
_entry.id   6b2df61d1121ebf115c8a1674c7704cc
#
_cell.length_a   1.000
_cell.length_b   1.000
_cell.length_c   1.000
_cell.angle_alpha   90.00
_cell.angle_beta   90.00
_cell.angle_gamma   90.00
#
_symmetry.space_group_name_H-M   'P 1'
#
loop_
_entity.id
_entity.type
_entity.pdbx_description
1 polymer ?
#
loop_
_entity_poly.entity_id
_entity_poly.type
_entity_poly.pdbx_seq_one_letter_code
_entity_poly.pdbx_strand_id
1 'polypeptide(L)'
;MRIGIRAATLAGAALALAGCGSTPSSADPLIGTTWRLINIESMTTEAPGTTIDDPAKYTVSFGDDGRAAFQVDCNRGSGTFEAAAAADDSGSLTFGPIALSRMFCPQPSADATVTAALGRVRSYLLSDGQLHLSMEVDSGIMHWDPVTG
;
A
#
# COMPACT_ATOMS: atom_id res chain seq x y z
N MET A 1 -76.12 33.67 23.15
CA MET A 1 -75.48 32.37 23.09
C MET A 1 -74.48 32.44 21.92
N ARG A 2 -73.21 32.59 22.18
CA ARG A 2 -72.18 32.79 21.13
C ARG A 2 -71.17 31.68 21.36
N ILE A 3 -71.09 30.73 20.39
CA ILE A 3 -70.17 29.62 20.38
C ILE A 3 -68.90 30.11 19.69
N GLY A 4 -67.79 30.19 20.43
CA GLY A 4 -66.46 30.52 19.90
C GLY A 4 -65.75 29.24 19.43
N ILE A 5 -65.45 29.26 18.17
CA ILE A 5 -64.65 28.19 17.56
C ILE A 5 -63.14 28.57 17.75
N ARG A 6 -62.39 27.74 18.48
CA ARG A 6 -60.97 27.87 18.61
C ARG A 6 -60.28 27.07 17.52
N ALA A 7 -59.55 27.75 16.68
CA ALA A 7 -58.70 27.12 15.67
C ALA A 7 -57.44 26.54 16.34
N ALA A 8 -57.22 25.27 16.17
CA ALA A 8 -55.96 24.60 16.59
C ALA A 8 -54.96 24.66 15.44
N THR A 9 -53.90 25.38 15.64
CA THR A 9 -52.72 25.40 14.74
C THR A 9 -51.85 24.14 14.99
N LEU A 10 -51.81 23.27 14.02
CA LEU A 10 -50.91 22.13 13.98
C LEU A 10 -49.49 22.62 13.57
N ALA A 11 -48.54 22.62 14.49
CA ALA A 11 -47.14 22.83 14.20
C ALA A 11 -46.55 21.55 13.57
N GLY A 12 -46.23 21.62 12.28
CA GLY A 12 -45.53 20.55 11.59
C GLY A 12 -44.07 20.54 12.00
N ALA A 13 -43.63 19.44 12.63
CA ALA A 13 -42.22 19.18 12.88
C ALA A 13 -41.56 18.70 11.59
N ALA A 14 -40.69 19.50 11.01
CA ALA A 14 -39.83 19.07 9.91
C ALA A 14 -38.70 18.17 10.45
N LEU A 15 -38.73 16.88 10.17
CA LEU A 15 -37.59 15.99 10.38
C LEU A 15 -36.53 16.35 9.33
N ALA A 16 -35.44 16.95 9.77
CA ALA A 16 -34.24 17.07 8.97
C ALA A 16 -33.55 15.67 8.95
N LEU A 17 -33.62 14.97 7.81
CA LEU A 17 -32.80 13.81 7.52
C LEU A 17 -31.36 14.29 7.37
N ALA A 18 -30.55 14.09 8.41
CA ALA A 18 -29.11 14.22 8.31
C ALA A 18 -28.62 13.12 7.38
N GLY A 19 -28.38 13.46 6.12
CA GLY A 19 -27.69 12.59 5.19
C GLY A 19 -26.29 12.30 5.72
N CYS A 20 -25.99 11.05 6.06
CA CYS A 20 -24.62 10.61 6.24
C CYS A 20 -23.90 10.80 4.90
N GLY A 21 -23.18 11.93 4.77
CA GLY A 21 -22.26 12.13 3.69
C GLY A 21 -21.13 11.10 3.86
N SER A 22 -21.11 10.11 2.96
CA SER A 22 -19.95 9.25 2.81
C SER A 22 -18.78 10.15 2.45
N THR A 23 -17.82 10.32 3.35
CA THR A 23 -16.53 10.92 3.01
C THR A 23 -15.95 10.09 1.87
N PRO A 24 -15.51 10.73 0.74
CA PRO A 24 -14.83 9.97 -0.29
C PRO A 24 -13.63 9.30 0.37
N SER A 25 -13.57 7.97 0.29
CA SER A 25 -12.38 7.21 0.65
C SER A 25 -11.26 7.78 -0.20
N SER A 26 -10.24 8.38 0.43
CA SER A 26 -9.05 8.79 -0.28
C SER A 26 -8.54 7.57 -1.03
N ALA A 27 -8.38 7.68 -2.36
CA ALA A 27 -7.82 6.59 -3.15
C ALA A 27 -6.47 6.22 -2.52
N ASP A 28 -6.20 4.92 -2.38
CA ASP A 28 -4.93 4.44 -1.85
C ASP A 28 -3.79 5.04 -2.69
N PRO A 29 -2.84 5.77 -2.09
CA PRO A 29 -1.80 6.46 -2.84
C PRO A 29 -0.85 5.51 -3.60
N LEU A 30 -0.89 4.22 -3.31
CA LEU A 30 -0.10 3.21 -4.01
C LEU A 30 -0.71 2.78 -5.35
N ILE A 31 -2.04 2.87 -5.50
CA ILE A 31 -2.74 2.39 -6.71
C ILE A 31 -2.25 3.13 -7.95
N GLY A 32 -1.94 2.38 -9.01
CA GLY A 32 -1.47 2.91 -10.29
C GLY A 32 0.00 3.32 -10.29
N THR A 33 0.74 3.05 -9.22
CA THR A 33 2.16 3.40 -9.11
C THR A 33 3.06 2.19 -9.38
N THR A 34 4.28 2.49 -9.84
CA THR A 34 5.34 1.50 -10.06
C THR A 34 6.62 1.98 -9.39
N TRP A 35 7.30 1.08 -8.72
CA TRP A 35 8.48 1.36 -7.92
C TRP A 35 9.61 0.37 -8.25
N ARG A 36 10.87 0.82 -8.15
CA ARG A 36 12.07 0.00 -8.28
C ARG A 36 12.85 0.00 -6.98
N LEU A 37 13.29 -1.17 -6.54
CA LEU A 37 14.03 -1.36 -5.30
C LEU A 37 15.45 -0.82 -5.43
N ILE A 38 15.87 -0.02 -4.45
CA ILE A 38 17.21 0.55 -4.37
C ILE A 38 18.08 -0.21 -3.38
N ASN A 39 17.55 -0.44 -2.18
CA ASN A 39 18.23 -1.20 -1.15
C ASN A 39 17.25 -1.77 -0.13
N ILE A 40 17.72 -2.73 0.63
CA ILE A 40 17.09 -3.24 1.83
C ILE A 40 18.00 -2.89 2.99
N GLU A 41 17.56 -2.01 3.85
CA GLU A 41 18.25 -1.66 5.09
C GLU A 41 17.95 -2.71 6.16
N SER A 42 18.96 -3.22 6.82
CA SER A 42 18.81 -4.13 7.95
C SER A 42 18.80 -3.33 9.25
N MET A 43 17.86 -3.64 10.13
CA MET A 43 17.79 -3.07 11.48
C MET A 43 18.61 -3.86 12.50
N THR A 44 19.22 -4.96 12.08
CA THR A 44 20.07 -5.77 12.96
C THR A 44 21.55 -5.51 12.65
N THR A 45 22.38 -5.49 13.69
CA THR A 45 23.83 -5.33 13.55
C THR A 45 24.53 -6.58 12.98
N GLU A 46 23.84 -7.71 12.98
CA GLU A 46 24.37 -9.01 12.58
C GLU A 46 24.19 -9.29 11.08
N ALA A 47 23.25 -8.62 10.42
CA ALA A 47 23.01 -8.79 9.00
C ALA A 47 23.25 -7.48 8.26
N PRO A 48 24.19 -7.42 7.31
CA PRO A 48 24.37 -6.25 6.48
C PRO A 48 23.13 -6.02 5.62
N GLY A 49 22.82 -4.76 5.31
CA GLY A 49 21.81 -4.41 4.31
C GLY A 49 22.19 -4.94 2.92
N THR A 50 21.24 -4.94 2.02
CA THR A 50 21.43 -5.37 0.62
C THR A 50 21.25 -4.18 -0.30
N THR A 51 22.29 -3.78 -1.00
CA THR A 51 22.21 -2.78 -2.08
C THR A 51 21.87 -3.49 -3.38
N ILE A 52 21.00 -2.90 -4.17
CA ILE A 52 20.59 -3.45 -5.47
C ILE A 52 21.43 -2.81 -6.58
N ASP A 53 22.23 -3.60 -7.26
CA ASP A 53 23.12 -3.12 -8.33
C ASP A 53 22.37 -2.66 -9.57
N ASP A 54 21.28 -3.34 -9.92
CA ASP A 54 20.42 -3.01 -11.05
C ASP A 54 18.94 -2.89 -10.63
N PRO A 55 18.53 -1.70 -10.15
CA PRO A 55 17.15 -1.47 -9.70
C PRO A 55 16.08 -1.74 -10.75
N ALA A 56 16.40 -1.66 -12.03
CA ALA A 56 15.44 -1.92 -13.11
C ALA A 56 14.95 -3.38 -13.15
N LYS A 57 15.69 -4.28 -12.51
CA LYS A 57 15.33 -5.70 -12.41
C LYS A 57 14.48 -6.05 -11.19
N TYR A 58 14.22 -5.08 -10.30
CA TYR A 58 13.48 -5.33 -9.06
C TYR A 58 12.38 -4.29 -8.92
N THR A 59 11.19 -4.62 -9.40
CA THR A 59 10.07 -3.68 -9.43
C THR A 59 8.80 -4.25 -8.82
N VAL A 60 7.96 -3.35 -8.31
CA VAL A 60 6.59 -3.62 -7.90
C VAL A 60 5.65 -2.61 -8.52
N SER A 61 4.53 -3.08 -9.07
CA SER A 61 3.45 -2.23 -9.60
C SER A 61 2.16 -2.55 -8.87
N PHE A 62 1.46 -1.53 -8.37
CA PHE A 62 0.20 -1.68 -7.66
C PHE A 62 -0.98 -1.42 -8.60
N GLY A 63 -1.80 -2.43 -8.84
CA GLY A 63 -3.00 -2.33 -9.65
C GLY A 63 -4.20 -1.82 -8.85
N ASP A 64 -5.24 -1.39 -9.55
CA ASP A 64 -6.52 -0.96 -8.97
C ASP A 64 -7.46 -2.13 -8.63
N ASP A 65 -7.07 -3.32 -9.02
CA ASP A 65 -7.77 -4.59 -8.77
C ASP A 65 -7.33 -5.30 -7.49
N GLY A 66 -6.51 -4.66 -6.64
CA GLY A 66 -5.93 -5.25 -5.43
C GLY A 66 -4.81 -6.26 -5.71
N ARG A 67 -4.23 -6.21 -6.90
CA ARG A 67 -3.10 -7.05 -7.28
C ARG A 67 -1.85 -6.23 -7.49
N ALA A 68 -0.72 -6.80 -7.07
CA ALA A 68 0.60 -6.27 -7.35
C ALA A 68 1.33 -7.18 -8.33
N ALA A 69 2.01 -6.58 -9.31
CA ALA A 69 2.90 -7.27 -10.23
C ALA A 69 4.34 -7.06 -9.79
N PHE A 70 5.14 -8.09 -9.87
CA PHE A 70 6.54 -8.08 -9.43
C PHE A 70 7.48 -8.50 -10.55
N GLN A 71 8.62 -7.84 -10.61
CA GLN A 71 9.83 -8.36 -11.22
C GLN A 71 10.89 -8.50 -10.12
N VAL A 72 11.50 -9.66 -10.01
CA VAL A 72 12.54 -9.98 -9.02
C VAL A 72 13.68 -10.65 -9.78
N ASP A 73 14.63 -9.83 -10.23
CA ASP A 73 15.69 -10.17 -11.16
C ASP A 73 15.14 -10.79 -12.46
N CYS A 74 15.45 -12.04 -12.75
CA CYS A 74 14.96 -12.75 -13.94
C CYS A 74 13.54 -13.33 -13.77
N ASN A 75 12.97 -13.28 -12.56
CA ASN A 75 11.66 -13.82 -12.22
C ASN A 75 10.56 -12.77 -12.28
N ARG A 76 9.37 -13.18 -12.68
CA ARG A 76 8.18 -12.33 -12.73
C ARG A 76 7.00 -13.05 -12.12
N GLY A 77 6.10 -12.27 -11.55
CA GLY A 77 4.88 -12.81 -10.97
C GLY A 77 3.94 -11.77 -10.44
N SER A 78 2.99 -12.22 -9.67
CA SER A 78 1.99 -11.36 -9.05
C SER A 78 1.48 -11.96 -7.75
N GLY A 79 0.84 -11.11 -6.95
CA GLY A 79 0.14 -11.49 -5.75
C GLY A 79 -0.95 -10.47 -5.43
N THR A 80 -1.75 -10.73 -4.42
CA THR A 80 -2.65 -9.74 -3.87
C THR A 80 -1.90 -8.82 -2.92
N PHE A 81 -2.43 -7.62 -2.71
CA PHE A 81 -2.01 -6.76 -1.61
C PHE A 81 -3.21 -6.19 -0.90
N GLU A 82 -3.03 -5.90 0.38
CA GLU A 82 -3.99 -5.19 1.20
C GLU A 82 -3.29 -3.98 1.80
N ALA A 83 -3.85 -2.81 1.57
CA ALA A 83 -3.36 -1.55 2.10
C ALA A 83 -4.49 -0.83 2.81
N ALA A 84 -4.16 -0.16 3.93
CA ALA A 84 -5.09 0.70 4.64
C ALA A 84 -4.34 1.95 5.11
N ALA A 85 -4.75 3.11 4.57
CA ALA A 85 -4.16 4.37 4.94
C ALA A 85 -4.42 4.69 6.41
N ALA A 86 -3.37 5.07 7.14
CA ALA A 86 -3.44 5.59 8.51
C ALA A 86 -3.27 7.12 8.51
N ALA A 87 -2.57 7.66 7.51
CA ALA A 87 -2.40 9.07 7.20
C ALA A 87 -2.26 9.22 5.69
N ASP A 88 -2.14 10.45 5.18
CA ASP A 88 -2.07 10.73 3.74
C ASP A 88 -0.91 9.98 3.04
N ASP A 89 0.21 9.84 3.73
CA ASP A 89 1.45 9.30 3.18
C ASP A 89 1.84 7.92 3.74
N SER A 90 1.05 7.33 4.62
CA SER A 90 1.43 6.11 5.31
C SER A 90 0.25 5.24 5.70
N GLY A 91 0.52 3.95 5.87
CA GLY A 91 -0.49 3.00 6.29
C GLY A 91 0.05 1.59 6.45
N SER A 92 -0.86 0.67 6.70
CA SER A 92 -0.52 -0.75 6.65
C SER A 92 -0.44 -1.22 5.20
N LEU A 93 0.44 -2.16 4.94
CA LEU A 93 0.56 -2.86 3.67
C LEU A 93 1.03 -4.28 3.92
N THR A 94 0.33 -5.23 3.37
CA THR A 94 0.75 -6.63 3.34
C THR A 94 0.56 -7.21 1.95
N PHE A 95 1.46 -8.10 1.56
CA PHE A 95 1.29 -8.90 0.36
C PHE A 95 0.75 -10.28 0.75
N GLY A 96 -0.23 -10.76 -0.01
CA GLY A 96 -0.64 -12.15 0.04
C GLY A 96 0.41 -13.07 -0.61
N PRO A 97 0.10 -14.33 -0.82
CA PRO A 97 1.01 -15.25 -1.50
C PRO A 97 1.43 -14.70 -2.86
N ILE A 98 2.74 -14.57 -3.07
CA ILE A 98 3.32 -14.08 -4.32
C ILE A 98 3.70 -15.29 -5.16
N ALA A 99 3.08 -15.43 -6.33
CA ALA A 99 3.43 -16.45 -7.31
C ALA A 99 4.47 -15.87 -8.28
N LEU A 100 5.72 -16.30 -8.13
CA LEU A 100 6.84 -15.97 -9.02
C LEU A 100 7.22 -17.14 -9.89
N SER A 101 7.70 -16.90 -11.11
CA SER A 101 8.46 -17.87 -11.86
C SER A 101 9.70 -18.29 -11.03
N ARG A 102 10.23 -19.47 -11.30
CA ARG A 102 11.39 -20.03 -10.58
C ARG A 102 12.53 -20.31 -11.53
N MET A 103 12.91 -19.30 -12.28
CA MET A 103 14.10 -19.38 -13.12
C MET A 103 15.35 -19.22 -12.25
N PHE A 104 16.41 -19.92 -12.61
CA PHE A 104 17.72 -19.65 -12.01
C PHE A 104 18.29 -18.35 -12.60
N CYS A 105 18.43 -17.33 -11.75
CA CYS A 105 19.00 -16.07 -12.19
C CYS A 105 20.53 -16.11 -12.16
N PRO A 106 21.20 -15.54 -13.18
CA PRO A 106 22.65 -15.45 -13.16
C PRO A 106 23.15 -14.70 -11.92
N GLN A 107 24.22 -15.21 -11.31
CA GLN A 107 24.81 -14.58 -10.12
C GLN A 107 25.77 -13.42 -10.50
N PRO A 108 25.89 -12.39 -9.68
CA PRO A 108 25.19 -12.19 -8.39
C PRO A 108 23.71 -11.80 -8.56
N SER A 109 22.82 -12.36 -7.73
CA SER A 109 21.40 -12.06 -7.71
C SER A 109 20.89 -11.89 -6.28
N ALA A 110 20.01 -10.94 -6.07
CA ALA A 110 19.34 -10.69 -4.79
C ALA A 110 17.91 -11.31 -4.75
N ASP A 111 17.56 -12.16 -5.72
CA ASP A 111 16.19 -12.66 -5.91
C ASP A 111 15.62 -13.36 -4.67
N ALA A 112 16.37 -14.23 -4.03
CA ALA A 112 15.95 -14.93 -2.81
C ALA A 112 15.75 -13.96 -1.63
N THR A 113 16.67 -13.00 -1.46
CA THR A 113 16.59 -11.99 -0.39
C THR A 113 15.40 -11.08 -0.58
N VAL A 114 15.17 -10.59 -1.79
CA VAL A 114 14.05 -9.70 -2.12
C VAL A 114 12.71 -10.43 -1.98
N THR A 115 12.60 -11.65 -2.47
CA THR A 115 11.38 -12.48 -2.34
C THR A 115 11.02 -12.70 -0.87
N ALA A 116 12.00 -13.04 -0.04
CA ALA A 116 11.79 -13.22 1.40
C ALA A 116 11.38 -11.92 2.08
N ALA A 117 11.98 -10.79 1.72
CA ALA A 117 11.67 -9.47 2.27
C ALA A 117 10.23 -9.03 1.94
N LEU A 118 9.77 -9.23 0.70
CA LEU A 118 8.41 -8.91 0.28
C LEU A 118 7.34 -9.61 1.13
N GLY A 119 7.54 -10.87 1.50
CA GLY A 119 6.62 -11.62 2.36
C GLY A 119 6.54 -11.10 3.80
N ARG A 120 7.48 -10.25 4.21
CA ARG A 120 7.58 -9.70 5.57
C ARG A 120 7.09 -8.26 5.70
N VAL A 121 6.69 -7.62 4.62
CA VAL A 121 6.18 -6.24 4.60
C VAL A 121 4.93 -6.11 5.47
N ARG A 122 4.85 -5.04 6.28
CA ARG A 122 3.71 -4.74 7.17
C ARG A 122 3.17 -3.32 7.04
N SER A 123 3.99 -2.37 6.58
CA SER A 123 3.56 -0.98 6.45
C SER A 123 4.31 -0.27 5.32
N TYR A 124 3.74 0.84 4.89
CA TYR A 124 4.34 1.73 3.91
C TYR A 124 4.42 3.16 4.44
N LEU A 125 5.40 3.90 3.93
CA LEU A 125 5.55 5.34 4.09
C LEU A 125 6.02 5.92 2.76
N LEU A 126 5.32 6.95 2.28
CA LEU A 126 5.76 7.79 1.17
C LEU A 126 6.43 9.02 1.74
N SER A 127 7.70 9.22 1.47
CA SER A 127 8.49 10.34 1.96
C SER A 127 9.60 10.67 0.97
N ASP A 128 9.84 11.96 0.77
CA ASP A 128 10.91 12.46 -0.10
C ASP A 128 10.87 11.93 -1.54
N GLY A 129 9.66 11.61 -2.03
CA GLY A 129 9.46 11.04 -3.35
C GLY A 129 9.79 9.55 -3.45
N GLN A 130 10.06 8.89 -2.34
CA GLN A 130 10.36 7.46 -2.25
C GLN A 130 9.24 6.70 -1.54
N LEU A 131 9.17 5.40 -1.79
CA LEU A 131 8.36 4.46 -1.05
C LEU A 131 9.25 3.64 -0.11
N HIS A 132 8.92 3.65 1.17
CA HIS A 132 9.58 2.86 2.20
C HIS A 132 8.63 1.78 2.67
N LEU A 133 9.02 0.52 2.54
CA LEU A 133 8.26 -0.63 3.02
C LEU A 133 8.93 -1.21 4.26
N SER A 134 8.30 -1.03 5.42
CA SER A 134 8.79 -1.59 6.67
C SER A 134 8.36 -3.04 6.80
N MET A 135 9.30 -3.88 7.17
CA MET A 135 9.10 -5.30 7.41
C MET A 135 8.74 -5.58 8.88
N GLU A 136 8.21 -6.77 9.13
CA GLU A 136 7.84 -7.19 10.48
C GLU A 136 9.02 -7.16 11.45
N VAL A 137 8.71 -6.85 12.72
CA VAL A 137 9.59 -6.96 13.89
C VAL A 137 11.04 -6.58 13.62
N ASP A 138 11.30 -5.28 13.45
CA ASP A 138 12.65 -4.70 13.35
C ASP A 138 13.60 -5.40 12.35
N SER A 139 13.05 -6.03 11.33
CA SER A 139 13.86 -6.77 10.35
C SER A 139 14.44 -5.89 9.25
N GLY A 140 13.92 -4.68 9.08
CA GLY A 140 14.46 -3.71 8.15
C GLY A 140 13.44 -2.96 7.32
N ILE A 141 13.94 -2.15 6.39
CA ILE A 141 13.16 -1.30 5.50
C ILE A 141 13.64 -1.50 4.07
N MET A 142 12.71 -1.68 3.15
CA MET A 142 12.97 -1.68 1.71
C MET A 142 12.75 -0.27 1.18
N HIS A 143 13.73 0.31 0.51
CA HIS A 143 13.67 1.64 -0.08
C HIS A 143 13.51 1.54 -1.59
N TRP A 144 12.50 2.25 -2.11
CA TRP A 144 12.09 2.18 -3.50
C TRP A 144 12.01 3.56 -4.12
N ASP A 145 12.55 3.73 -5.32
CA ASP A 145 12.38 4.92 -6.15
C ASP A 145 11.18 4.76 -7.09
N PRO A 146 10.50 5.87 -7.43
CA PRO A 146 9.42 5.82 -8.41
C PRO A 146 9.96 5.48 -9.81
N VAL A 147 9.21 4.66 -10.55
CA VAL A 147 9.41 4.50 -11.98
C VAL A 147 8.51 5.50 -12.68
N THR A 148 9.10 6.58 -13.17
CA THR A 148 8.40 7.56 -14.02
C THR A 148 8.38 7.05 -15.44
N GLY A 149 7.19 6.86 -15.96
CA GLY A 149 6.96 6.51 -17.38
C GLY A 149 7.14 7.69 -18.31
#